data_af136899eebbc0e6ab8affc0a2627e7d
#
_entry.id   af136899eebbc0e6ab8affc0a2627e7d
#
_cell.length_a   1.000
_cell.length_b   1.000
_cell.length_c   1.000
_cell.angle_alpha   90.00
_cell.angle_beta   90.00
_cell.angle_gamma   90.00
#
_symmetry.space_group_name_H-M   'P 1'
#
loop_
_entity.id
_entity.type
_entity.pdbx_description
1 polymer ?
#
loop_
_entity_poly.entity_id
_entity_poly.type
_entity_poly.pdbx_seq_one_letter_code
_entity_poly.pdbx_strand_id
1 'polypeptide(L)'
;GRIEVVEQGSQAKLSGKQVRPFGMVARVSNRGISLGLQRVLVDFGADQSFAQAVWKVREHYGVQVNESAVREATLKHGEAMQMGIEVEVRYPAQGVKQLLSEMDGMFVPIVRMEGNGDRRKQRVCEYGEAKLCLAGQVGAVKRR
;
A
#
# COMPACT_ATOMS: atom_id res chain seq x y z
N GLY A 1 3.16 14.44 -15.76
CA GLY A 1 2.19 14.91 -16.76
C GLY A 1 1.33 13.77 -17.30
N ARG A 2 0.21 14.11 -17.91
CA ARG A 2 -0.66 13.14 -18.60
C ARG A 2 -0.09 12.89 -20.00
N ILE A 3 0.10 11.63 -20.34
CA ILE A 3 0.50 11.22 -21.69
C ILE A 3 -0.68 10.48 -22.31
N GLU A 4 -1.09 10.86 -23.49
CA GLU A 4 -2.08 10.14 -24.27
C GLU A 4 -1.36 9.24 -25.28
N VAL A 5 -1.65 7.95 -25.21
CA VAL A 5 -1.08 6.94 -26.08
C VAL A 5 -2.20 6.24 -26.82
N VAL A 6 -2.16 6.29 -28.14
CA VAL A 6 -3.06 5.52 -29.00
C VAL A 6 -2.36 4.19 -29.30
N GLU A 7 -2.93 3.09 -28.82
CA GLU A 7 -2.38 1.76 -29.12
C GLU A 7 -3.43 0.85 -29.74
N GLN A 8 -2.98 -0.05 -30.60
CA GLN A 8 -3.81 -1.07 -31.19
C GLN A 8 -3.87 -2.28 -30.25
N GLY A 9 -5.05 -2.51 -29.63
CA GLY A 9 -5.28 -3.69 -28.81
C GLY A 9 -5.59 -4.90 -29.67
N SER A 10 -5.04 -6.05 -29.32
CA SER A 10 -5.35 -7.34 -29.92
C SER A 10 -6.19 -8.18 -28.96
N GLN A 11 -7.22 -8.86 -29.48
CA GLN A 11 -8.02 -9.77 -28.68
C GLN A 11 -7.82 -11.21 -29.19
N ALA A 12 -7.46 -12.11 -28.28
CA ALA A 12 -7.32 -13.51 -28.60
C ALA A 12 -8.70 -14.14 -28.86
N LYS A 13 -8.91 -14.72 -30.06
CA LYS A 13 -10.21 -15.27 -30.48
C LYS A 13 -10.74 -16.38 -29.56
N LEU A 14 -9.86 -17.21 -29.00
CA LEU A 14 -10.22 -18.34 -28.16
C LEU A 14 -10.43 -18.01 -26.68
N SER A 15 -9.66 -17.08 -26.13
CA SER A 15 -9.69 -16.76 -24.69
C SER A 15 -10.38 -15.44 -24.37
N GLY A 16 -10.72 -14.64 -25.38
CA GLY A 16 -11.26 -13.28 -25.18
C GLY A 16 -10.26 -12.31 -24.53
N LYS A 17 -9.04 -12.74 -24.24
CA LYS A 17 -8.05 -11.94 -23.52
C LYS A 17 -7.55 -10.80 -24.40
N GLN A 18 -7.71 -9.58 -23.91
CA GLN A 18 -7.22 -8.39 -24.59
C GLN A 18 -5.74 -8.16 -24.24
N VAL A 19 -4.92 -7.96 -25.26
CA VAL A 19 -3.50 -7.66 -25.13
C VAL A 19 -3.28 -6.22 -25.59
N ARG A 20 -2.62 -5.44 -24.76
CA ARG A 20 -2.22 -4.06 -25.02
C ARG A 20 -0.69 -3.98 -24.97
N PRO A 21 0.02 -3.96 -26.10
CA PRO A 21 1.48 -4.05 -26.15
C PRO A 21 2.19 -2.94 -25.36
N PHE A 22 1.72 -1.69 -25.51
CA PHE A 22 2.29 -0.56 -24.79
C PHE A 22 2.12 -0.73 -23.26
N GLY A 23 0.92 -1.09 -22.82
CA GLY A 23 0.65 -1.32 -21.39
C GLY A 23 1.56 -2.40 -20.80
N MET A 24 1.85 -3.44 -21.56
CA MET A 24 2.77 -4.52 -21.15
C MET A 24 4.21 -4.03 -21.03
N VAL A 25 4.72 -3.34 -22.05
CA VAL A 25 6.11 -2.84 -22.07
C VAL A 25 6.31 -1.74 -21.04
N ALA A 26 5.39 -0.79 -20.94
CA ALA A 26 5.44 0.31 -19.99
C ALA A 26 5.06 -0.09 -18.55
N ARG A 27 4.61 -1.35 -18.34
CA ARG A 27 4.10 -1.85 -17.06
C ARG A 27 3.00 -0.97 -16.47
N VAL A 28 2.10 -0.51 -17.32
CA VAL A 28 0.95 0.31 -16.93
C VAL A 28 -0.24 -0.59 -16.68
N SER A 29 -0.89 -0.44 -15.54
CA SER A 29 -2.11 -1.18 -15.20
C SER A 29 -3.27 -0.83 -16.14
N ASN A 30 -4.32 -1.65 -16.18
CA ASN A 30 -5.52 -1.42 -16.99
C ASN A 30 -6.21 -0.05 -16.73
N ARG A 31 -5.93 0.59 -15.59
CA ARG A 31 -6.43 1.93 -15.24
C ARG A 31 -5.44 3.05 -15.59
N GLY A 32 -4.36 2.75 -16.31
CA GLY A 32 -3.41 3.75 -16.79
C GLY A 32 -2.48 4.34 -15.74
N ILE A 33 -2.33 3.70 -14.56
CA ILE A 33 -1.42 4.14 -13.51
C ILE A 33 -0.10 3.37 -13.62
N SER A 34 1.00 4.08 -13.92
CA SER A 34 2.33 3.50 -13.98
C SER A 34 2.82 3.05 -12.59
N LEU A 35 3.78 2.12 -12.56
CA LEU A 35 4.38 1.66 -11.30
C LEU A 35 5.03 2.81 -10.51
N GLY A 36 5.66 3.76 -11.20
CA GLY A 36 6.24 4.95 -10.57
C GLY A 36 5.18 5.80 -9.85
N LEU A 37 4.03 6.03 -10.50
CA LEU A 37 2.93 6.76 -9.87
C LEU A 37 2.29 5.94 -8.73
N GLN A 38 2.13 4.61 -8.90
CA GLN A 38 1.63 3.76 -7.81
C GLN A 38 2.52 3.87 -6.57
N ARG A 39 3.85 3.88 -6.72
CA ARG A 39 4.79 4.07 -5.61
C ARG A 39 4.52 5.40 -4.87
N VAL A 40 4.36 6.50 -5.60
CA VAL A 40 4.05 7.81 -5.02
C VAL A 40 2.72 7.81 -4.28
N LEU A 41 1.68 7.15 -4.85
CA LEU A 41 0.37 7.03 -4.21
C LEU A 41 0.46 6.24 -2.89
N VAL A 42 1.24 5.17 -2.88
CA VAL A 42 1.45 4.34 -1.68
C VAL A 42 2.23 5.11 -0.62
N ASP A 43 3.28 5.80 -1.00
CA ASP A 43 4.13 6.59 -0.12
C ASP A 43 3.29 7.64 0.65
N PHE A 44 2.55 8.47 -0.07
CA PHE A 44 1.68 9.45 0.57
C PHE A 44 0.45 8.84 1.25
N GLY A 45 -0.09 7.75 0.72
CA GLY A 45 -1.25 7.07 1.29
C GLY A 45 -0.97 6.29 2.56
N ALA A 46 0.28 5.92 2.81
CA ALA A 46 0.73 5.29 4.05
C ALA A 46 0.95 6.33 5.17
N ASP A 47 1.43 7.53 4.80
CA ASP A 47 1.79 8.56 5.79
C ASP A 47 0.63 9.45 6.23
N GLN A 48 -0.45 9.55 5.42
CA GLN A 48 -1.48 10.55 5.63
C GLN A 48 -2.87 10.01 5.29
N SER A 49 -3.90 10.82 5.58
CA SER A 49 -5.25 10.53 5.05
C SER A 49 -5.25 10.55 3.52
N PHE A 50 -6.08 9.72 2.90
CA PHE A 50 -6.14 9.63 1.43
C PHE A 50 -6.50 10.97 0.77
N ALA A 51 -7.32 11.79 1.42
CA ALA A 51 -7.64 13.14 0.96
C ALA A 51 -6.39 14.05 0.93
N GLN A 52 -5.56 14.02 1.98
CA GLN A 52 -4.31 14.77 2.04
C GLN A 52 -3.28 14.23 1.02
N ALA A 53 -3.22 12.91 0.83
CA ALA A 53 -2.36 12.30 -0.17
C ALA A 53 -2.71 12.77 -1.59
N VAL A 54 -4.01 12.85 -1.94
CA VAL A 54 -4.49 13.41 -3.23
C VAL A 54 -3.99 14.83 -3.43
N TRP A 55 -4.14 15.67 -2.40
CA TRP A 55 -3.68 17.07 -2.46
C TRP A 55 -2.17 17.15 -2.68
N LYS A 56 -1.37 16.39 -1.94
CA LYS A 56 0.09 16.35 -2.10
C LYS A 56 0.55 15.83 -3.45
N VAL A 57 -0.08 14.78 -3.97
CA VAL A 57 0.22 14.28 -5.33
C VAL A 57 -0.01 15.37 -6.36
N ARG A 58 -1.10 16.12 -6.23
CA ARG A 58 -1.38 17.26 -7.12
C ARG A 58 -0.33 18.36 -6.98
N GLU A 59 0.03 18.72 -5.75
CA GLU A 59 0.99 19.80 -5.47
C GLU A 59 2.39 19.48 -5.98
N HIS A 60 2.91 18.27 -5.67
CA HIS A 60 4.29 17.92 -5.98
C HIS A 60 4.50 17.42 -7.41
N TYR A 61 3.48 16.77 -7.99
CA TYR A 61 3.62 16.11 -9.30
C TYR A 61 2.67 16.67 -10.36
N GLY A 62 1.76 17.57 -10.02
CA GLY A 62 0.78 18.12 -10.95
C GLY A 62 -0.22 17.08 -11.48
N VAL A 63 -0.33 15.91 -10.84
CA VAL A 63 -1.18 14.80 -11.27
C VAL A 63 -2.47 14.80 -10.47
N GLN A 64 -3.59 14.76 -11.16
CA GLN A 64 -4.90 14.63 -10.52
C GLN A 64 -5.27 13.15 -10.38
N VAL A 65 -5.50 12.73 -9.16
CA VAL A 65 -5.99 11.40 -8.79
C VAL A 65 -7.18 11.55 -7.84
N ASN A 66 -7.98 10.50 -7.68
CA ASN A 66 -9.04 10.48 -6.67
C ASN A 66 -8.59 9.68 -5.43
N GLU A 67 -9.28 9.87 -4.32
CA GLU A 67 -8.99 9.17 -3.07
C GLU A 67 -9.08 7.64 -3.20
N SER A 68 -10.01 7.15 -4.03
CA SER A 68 -10.15 5.71 -4.28
C SER A 68 -8.91 5.12 -4.93
N ALA A 69 -8.27 5.85 -5.86
CA ALA A 69 -7.04 5.38 -6.50
C ALA A 69 -5.88 5.30 -5.52
N VAL A 70 -5.75 6.30 -4.61
CA VAL A 70 -4.74 6.27 -3.54
C VAL A 70 -5.00 5.08 -2.62
N ARG A 71 -6.23 4.95 -2.13
CA ARG A 71 -6.63 3.86 -1.24
C ARG A 71 -6.39 2.49 -1.86
N GLU A 72 -6.86 2.26 -3.10
CA GLU A 72 -6.67 0.98 -3.79
C GLU A 72 -5.19 0.64 -3.98
N ALA A 73 -4.35 1.62 -4.37
CA ALA A 73 -2.92 1.41 -4.51
C ALA A 73 -2.29 1.05 -3.16
N THR A 74 -2.58 1.81 -2.10
CA THR A 74 -2.00 1.61 -0.77
C THR A 74 -2.39 0.24 -0.20
N LEU A 75 -3.67 -0.13 -0.25
CA LEU A 75 -4.13 -1.42 0.26
C LEU A 75 -3.55 -2.59 -0.54
N LYS A 76 -3.56 -2.52 -1.86
CA LYS A 76 -3.00 -3.57 -2.73
C LYS A 76 -1.53 -3.84 -2.45
N HIS A 77 -0.73 -2.79 -2.31
CA HIS A 77 0.69 -2.94 -2.03
C HIS A 77 0.95 -3.35 -0.58
N GLY A 78 0.13 -2.90 0.38
CA GLY A 78 0.18 -3.36 1.77
C GLY A 78 -0.09 -4.87 1.89
N GLU A 79 -1.12 -5.37 1.22
CA GLU A 79 -1.42 -6.80 1.16
C GLU A 79 -0.27 -7.60 0.53
N ALA A 80 0.30 -7.11 -0.58
CA ALA A 80 1.42 -7.77 -1.24
C ALA A 80 2.68 -7.80 -0.37
N MET A 81 2.93 -6.74 0.40
CA MET A 81 4.02 -6.70 1.37
C MET A 81 3.80 -7.72 2.49
N GLN A 82 2.59 -7.79 3.04
CA GLN A 82 2.26 -8.75 4.09
C GLN A 82 2.47 -10.19 3.65
N MET A 83 2.11 -10.54 2.42
CA MET A 83 2.32 -11.87 1.85
C MET A 83 3.79 -12.18 1.55
N GLY A 84 4.61 -11.16 1.31
CA GLY A 84 6.04 -11.29 0.97
C GLY A 84 6.98 -11.20 2.17
N ILE A 85 6.48 -10.90 3.36
CA ILE A 85 7.30 -10.86 4.57
C ILE A 85 7.46 -12.29 5.09
N GLU A 86 8.48 -13.00 4.61
CA GLU A 86 9.02 -14.15 5.31
C GLU A 86 9.89 -13.63 6.46
N VAL A 87 9.38 -13.75 7.68
CA VAL A 87 10.17 -13.42 8.87
C VAL A 87 11.15 -14.56 9.12
N GLU A 88 12.31 -14.52 8.46
CA GLU A 88 13.41 -15.41 8.79
C GLU A 88 14.05 -14.93 10.10
N VAL A 89 13.65 -15.53 11.21
CA VAL A 89 14.26 -15.24 12.50
C VAL A 89 15.58 -16.01 12.61
N ARG A 90 16.70 -15.31 12.45
CA ARG A 90 18.03 -15.88 12.66
C ARG A 90 18.48 -15.65 14.08
N TYR A 91 18.56 -16.72 14.84
CA TYR A 91 19.09 -16.67 16.19
C TYR A 91 20.62 -16.84 16.12
N PRO A 92 21.42 -15.96 16.78
CA PRO A 92 22.86 -16.17 16.87
C PRO A 92 23.15 -17.43 17.66
N ALA A 93 24.02 -18.31 17.16
CA ALA A 93 24.34 -19.60 17.76
C ALA A 93 24.89 -19.48 19.20
N GLN A 94 25.53 -18.38 19.55
CA GLN A 94 26.13 -18.14 20.86
C GLN A 94 25.26 -17.26 21.77
N GLY A 95 24.07 -16.91 21.35
CA GLY A 95 23.20 -15.96 22.06
C GLY A 95 23.73 -14.52 21.99
N VAL A 96 23.10 -13.63 22.75
CA VAL A 96 23.47 -12.20 22.83
C VAL A 96 23.65 -11.80 24.30
N LYS A 97 24.67 -10.99 24.60
CA LYS A 97 24.93 -10.52 25.97
C LYS A 97 23.86 -9.56 26.47
N GLN A 98 23.35 -8.73 25.59
CA GLN A 98 22.31 -7.74 25.89
C GLN A 98 21.30 -7.66 24.75
N LEU A 99 20.04 -7.82 25.08
CA LEU A 99 18.92 -7.67 24.18
C LEU A 99 18.15 -6.39 24.55
N LEU A 100 17.99 -5.51 23.58
CA LEU A 100 17.04 -4.40 23.68
C LEU A 100 15.71 -4.86 23.10
N SER A 101 14.65 -4.71 23.89
CA SER A 101 13.29 -4.96 23.43
C SER A 101 12.45 -3.74 23.76
N GLU A 102 11.82 -3.17 22.75
CA GLU A 102 10.90 -2.05 22.88
C GLU A 102 9.53 -2.48 22.34
N MET A 103 8.49 -2.11 23.04
CA MET A 103 7.11 -2.37 22.63
C MET A 103 6.32 -1.09 22.79
N ASP A 104 5.63 -0.71 21.73
CA ASP A 104 4.68 0.40 21.74
C ASP A 104 3.31 -0.09 21.26
N GLY A 105 2.25 0.48 21.81
CA GLY A 105 0.88 0.12 21.48
C GLY A 105 0.02 1.34 21.27
N MET A 106 -0.83 1.28 20.26
CA MET A 106 -1.82 2.32 20.01
C MET A 106 -3.18 1.72 19.70
N PHE A 107 -4.24 2.42 20.07
CA PHE A 107 -5.58 2.06 19.65
C PHE A 107 -5.90 2.67 18.29
N VAL A 108 -6.26 1.80 17.34
CA VAL A 108 -6.62 2.19 15.99
C VAL A 108 -8.13 2.02 15.81
N PRO A 109 -8.86 3.05 15.36
CA PRO A 109 -10.27 2.92 15.06
C PRO A 109 -10.48 2.03 13.84
N ILE A 110 -11.23 0.95 14.02
CA ILE A 110 -11.61 0.01 12.98
C ILE A 110 -13.08 0.26 12.66
N VAL A 111 -13.36 0.65 11.43
CA VAL A 111 -14.72 0.89 10.99
C VAL A 111 -15.23 -0.34 10.26
N ARG A 112 -16.29 -0.93 10.78
CA ARG A 112 -17.03 -2.00 10.13
C ARG A 112 -18.37 -1.50 9.65
N MET A 113 -18.86 -2.08 8.57
CA MET A 113 -20.17 -1.80 8.02
C MET A 113 -21.05 -3.02 8.33
N GLU A 114 -22.06 -2.83 9.17
CA GLU A 114 -23.00 -3.88 9.53
C GLU A 114 -24.31 -3.70 8.76
N GLY A 115 -24.73 -4.77 8.05
CA GLY A 115 -26.02 -4.86 7.37
C GLY A 115 -26.04 -4.42 5.90
N ASN A 116 -27.18 -4.72 5.25
CA ASN A 116 -27.40 -4.49 3.80
C ASN A 116 -28.13 -3.19 3.46
N GLY A 117 -28.30 -2.28 4.41
CA GLY A 117 -29.07 -1.04 4.22
C GLY A 117 -28.22 0.21 3.98
N ASP A 118 -28.70 1.37 4.41
CA ASP A 118 -28.01 2.65 4.25
C ASP A 118 -26.66 2.65 4.97
N ARG A 119 -25.58 2.63 4.21
CA ARG A 119 -24.19 2.59 4.68
C ARG A 119 -23.84 3.70 5.68
N ARG A 120 -24.54 4.82 5.66
CA ARG A 120 -24.29 5.95 6.56
C ARG A 120 -24.77 5.68 7.99
N LYS A 121 -25.77 4.83 8.16
CA LYS A 121 -26.39 4.52 9.45
C LYS A 121 -25.86 3.23 10.10
N GLN A 122 -25.10 2.44 9.36
CA GLN A 122 -24.63 1.10 9.78
C GLN A 122 -23.12 1.04 10.04
N ARG A 123 -22.55 2.20 10.28
CA ARG A 123 -21.12 2.31 10.57
C ARG A 123 -20.87 2.09 12.05
N VAL A 124 -20.25 0.96 12.39
CA VAL A 124 -19.79 0.64 13.74
C VAL A 124 -18.29 0.94 13.81
N CYS A 125 -17.88 1.70 14.81
CA CYS A 125 -16.49 2.00 15.08
C CYS A 125 -16.05 1.22 16.31
N GLU A 126 -15.13 0.30 16.12
CA GLU A 126 -14.47 -0.45 17.19
C GLU A 126 -13.00 0.02 17.28
N TYR A 127 -12.39 -0.15 18.44
CA TYR A 127 -10.97 0.14 18.60
C TYR A 127 -10.20 -1.16 18.73
N GLY A 128 -9.26 -1.38 17.78
CA GLY A 128 -8.30 -2.48 17.84
C GLY A 128 -6.96 -1.98 18.37
N GLU A 129 -6.31 -2.78 19.20
CA GLU A 129 -4.95 -2.47 19.65
C GLU A 129 -3.94 -2.92 18.59
N ALA A 130 -3.14 -1.98 18.08
CA ALA A 130 -1.99 -2.27 17.26
C ALA A 130 -0.72 -2.20 18.12
N LYS A 131 0.11 -3.24 18.09
CA LYS A 131 1.37 -3.32 18.82
C LYS A 131 2.55 -3.36 17.87
N LEU A 132 3.52 -2.49 18.09
CA LEU A 132 4.81 -2.51 17.42
C LEU A 132 5.84 -3.04 18.41
N CYS A 133 6.53 -4.10 18.03
CA CYS A 133 7.60 -4.67 18.82
C CYS A 133 8.93 -4.58 18.04
N LEU A 134 9.95 -4.08 18.68
CA LEU A 134 11.32 -4.08 18.17
C LEU A 134 12.19 -4.86 19.14
N ALA A 135 12.96 -5.80 18.64
CA ALA A 135 13.96 -6.49 19.44
C ALA A 135 15.28 -6.56 18.67
N GLY A 136 16.39 -6.33 19.35
CA GLY A 136 17.70 -6.36 18.73
C GLY A 136 18.84 -6.38 19.72
N GLN A 137 20.03 -6.78 19.27
CA GLN A 137 21.23 -6.73 20.08
C GLN A 137 21.66 -5.27 20.26
N VAL A 138 22.04 -4.90 21.50
CA VAL A 138 22.59 -3.58 21.79
C VAL A 138 23.86 -3.33 20.96
N GLY A 139 23.91 -2.21 20.25
CA GLY A 139 25.01 -1.85 19.35
C GLY A 139 24.87 -2.33 17.91
N ALA A 140 23.89 -3.17 17.59
CA ALA A 140 23.64 -3.61 16.21
C ALA A 140 22.78 -2.63 15.39
N VAL A 141 22.10 -1.70 16.04
CA VAL A 141 21.22 -0.71 15.39
C VAL A 141 22.06 0.38 14.75
N LYS A 142 22.22 0.31 13.45
CA LYS A 142 22.81 1.42 12.67
C LYS A 142 21.67 2.41 12.36
N ARG A 143 21.76 3.61 12.91
CA ARG A 143 20.93 4.74 12.45
C ARG A 143 21.35 5.07 11.02
N ARG A 144 20.40 5.01 10.09
CA ARG A 144 20.56 5.53 8.73
C ARG A 144 20.11 6.96 8.66
#